data_86b5ae8d053ccb2acc18fff0049e5be6
#
_entry.id   86b5ae8d053ccb2acc18fff0049e5be6
#
_cell.length_a   1.000
_cell.length_b   1.000
_cell.length_c   1.000
_cell.angle_alpha   90.00
_cell.angle_beta   90.00
_cell.angle_gamma   90.00
#
_symmetry.space_group_name_H-M   'P 1'
#
loop_
_entity.id
_entity.type
_entity.pdbx_description
1 polymer ?
#
loop_
_entity_poly.entity_id
_entity_poly.type
_entity_poly.pdbx_seq_one_letter_code
_entity_poly.pdbx_strand_id
1 'polypeptide(L)'
;MHNKKINQLLIGAMLAAMAPAVSAADIPAWNGSALGFEAGQQGLLGDMLGIRPILEENGFHYNLGYLNEMAYNAGGGYNHDKHLAYIDQVALTFTQDLERWTGIPDARLEGNIVNRNHDDNLTTKRLQDPRVSFNDLSQESWGGGSITRLGWLTFARSFDDRRLTWRIGMMNKVQTFDQIIPCDFQLLTQCGGKSANSLTWNNWNIHTWGTTLEYKLTPTVTLKGGVMEQNPQATARSHAWSWSTKGSKGILLPMEIETRPLINGLPGAPVVLNG
;
A
#
# COMPACT_ATOMS: atom_id res chain seq x y z
N MET A 1 -17.42 3.93 23.61
CA MET A 1 -16.27 3.10 24.00
C MET A 1 -16.41 1.61 23.61
N HIS A 2 -17.61 1.11 23.32
CA HIS A 2 -17.86 -0.31 23.04
C HIS A 2 -17.36 -0.76 21.64
N ASN A 3 -17.45 0.11 20.62
CA ASN A 3 -17.05 -0.23 19.23
C ASN A 3 -15.54 -0.40 18.97
N LYS A 4 -14.68 0.18 19.83
CA LYS A 4 -13.23 0.03 19.66
C LYS A 4 -12.73 -1.38 19.97
N LYS A 5 -13.35 -2.06 20.93
CA LYS A 5 -12.96 -3.42 21.35
C LYS A 5 -13.41 -4.48 20.33
N ILE A 6 -14.56 -4.25 19.69
CA ILE A 6 -15.11 -5.19 18.69
C ILE A 6 -14.26 -5.18 17.42
N ASN A 7 -13.81 -4.01 16.97
CA ASN A 7 -12.96 -3.93 15.76
C ASN A 7 -11.57 -4.54 15.97
N GLN A 8 -10.99 -4.42 17.16
CA GLN A 8 -9.71 -5.06 17.48
C GLN A 8 -9.82 -6.59 17.57
N LEU A 9 -10.95 -7.09 18.08
CA LEU A 9 -11.23 -8.54 18.15
C LEU A 9 -11.46 -9.14 16.75
N LEU A 10 -12.13 -8.43 15.84
CA LEU A 10 -12.37 -8.90 14.48
C LEU A 10 -11.09 -8.97 13.64
N ILE A 11 -10.16 -8.02 13.84
CA ILE A 11 -8.84 -8.06 13.16
C ILE A 11 -8.01 -9.23 13.67
N GLY A 12 -7.98 -9.44 14.97
CA GLY A 12 -7.30 -10.59 15.57
C GLY A 12 -7.91 -11.94 15.13
N ALA A 13 -9.23 -11.99 14.99
CA ALA A 13 -9.94 -13.19 14.54
C ALA A 13 -9.76 -13.45 13.04
N MET A 14 -9.72 -12.43 12.19
CA MET A 14 -9.43 -12.60 10.75
C MET A 14 -7.99 -13.04 10.49
N LEU A 15 -7.01 -12.49 11.21
CA LEU A 15 -5.62 -12.95 11.12
C LEU A 15 -5.45 -14.35 11.68
N ALA A 16 -6.16 -14.70 12.75
CA ALA A 16 -6.13 -16.04 13.33
C ALA A 16 -6.86 -17.09 12.47
N ALA A 17 -7.93 -16.69 11.74
CA ALA A 17 -8.69 -17.59 10.87
C ALA A 17 -7.97 -17.86 9.53
N MET A 18 -7.02 -17.04 9.14
CA MET A 18 -6.23 -17.20 7.91
C MET A 18 -4.89 -17.89 8.15
N ALA A 19 -4.46 -18.01 9.40
CA ALA A 19 -3.28 -18.79 9.70
C ALA A 19 -3.65 -20.28 9.60
N PRO A 20 -2.97 -21.08 8.77
CA PRO A 20 -3.06 -22.51 8.88
C PRO A 20 -2.74 -22.87 10.35
N ALA A 21 -3.41 -23.87 10.89
CA ALA A 21 -3.11 -24.37 12.23
C ALA A 21 -1.68 -24.95 12.21
N VAL A 22 -0.70 -24.08 12.44
CA VAL A 22 0.70 -24.48 12.57
C VAL A 22 0.82 -25.23 13.88
N SER A 23 1.10 -26.53 13.80
CA SER A 23 1.42 -27.33 14.98
C SER A 23 2.70 -26.80 15.62
N ALA A 24 2.77 -26.77 16.95
CA ALA A 24 4.01 -26.39 17.64
C ALA A 24 5.22 -27.28 17.26
N ALA A 25 4.96 -28.46 16.69
CA ALA A 25 5.98 -29.36 16.17
C ALA A 25 6.57 -28.92 14.81
N ASP A 26 5.86 -28.03 14.09
CA ASP A 26 6.27 -27.54 12.76
C ASP A 26 7.13 -26.26 12.86
N ILE A 27 7.27 -25.70 14.05
CA ILE A 27 8.14 -24.54 14.29
C ILE A 27 9.56 -25.03 14.53
N PRO A 28 10.52 -24.69 13.66
CA PRO A 28 11.91 -25.10 13.89
C PRO A 28 12.43 -24.62 15.23
N ALA A 29 13.26 -25.40 15.86
CA ALA A 29 13.89 -25.03 17.11
C ALA A 29 14.70 -23.73 16.89
N TRP A 30 14.53 -22.77 17.78
CA TRP A 30 15.27 -21.52 17.73
C TRP A 30 16.79 -21.77 17.76
N ASN A 31 17.50 -21.26 16.77
CA ASN A 31 18.94 -21.44 16.60
C ASN A 31 19.81 -20.48 17.43
N GLY A 32 19.20 -19.72 18.35
CA GLY A 32 19.91 -18.80 19.24
C GLY A 32 20.10 -17.38 18.68
N SER A 33 19.68 -17.12 17.44
CA SER A 33 19.85 -15.83 16.79
C SER A 33 18.54 -15.05 16.78
N ALA A 34 18.20 -14.35 17.88
CA ALA A 34 17.01 -13.50 17.92
C ALA A 34 17.12 -12.27 16.99
N LEU A 35 18.34 -11.87 16.62
CA LEU A 35 18.67 -10.76 15.74
C LEU A 35 19.90 -11.09 14.90
N GLY A 36 20.10 -12.35 14.54
CA GLY A 36 21.19 -12.77 13.68
C GLY A 36 21.02 -12.19 12.28
N PHE A 37 21.79 -11.16 11.96
CA PHE A 37 21.92 -10.67 10.59
C PHE A 37 22.82 -11.64 9.84
N GLU A 38 22.25 -12.47 9.00
CA GLU A 38 23.01 -13.29 8.07
C GLU A 38 23.26 -12.51 6.76
N ALA A 39 24.48 -12.61 6.23
CA ALA A 39 24.80 -11.98 4.96
C ALA A 39 23.91 -12.57 3.86
N GLY A 40 23.17 -11.71 3.14
CA GLY A 40 22.20 -12.12 2.11
C GLY A 40 20.76 -12.33 2.61
N GLN A 41 20.50 -12.18 3.90
CA GLN A 41 19.15 -12.24 4.46
C GLN A 41 18.25 -11.16 3.86
N GLN A 42 17.05 -11.54 3.43
CA GLN A 42 16.05 -10.58 2.97
C GLN A 42 15.23 -10.05 4.17
N GLY A 43 15.40 -8.74 4.46
CA GLY A 43 14.71 -8.07 5.56
C GLY A 43 15.32 -8.33 6.94
N LEU A 44 14.92 -7.51 7.90
CA LEU A 44 15.48 -7.48 9.26
C LEU A 44 15.27 -8.78 10.05
N LEU A 45 14.14 -9.45 9.84
CA LEU A 45 13.75 -10.65 10.57
C LEU A 45 13.97 -11.95 9.78
N GLY A 46 14.51 -11.87 8.57
CA GLY A 46 14.77 -13.03 7.72
C GLY A 46 13.54 -13.93 7.54
N ASP A 47 13.69 -15.20 7.86
CA ASP A 47 12.64 -16.21 7.80
C ASP A 47 11.67 -16.19 9.00
N MET A 48 11.87 -15.25 9.95
CA MET A 48 11.10 -15.17 11.21
C MET A 48 11.14 -16.47 12.01
N LEU A 49 12.33 -17.02 12.23
CA LEU A 49 12.51 -18.27 12.97
C LEU A 49 11.84 -19.48 12.27
N GLY A 50 11.79 -19.49 10.94
CA GLY A 50 11.19 -20.55 10.15
C GLY A 50 9.67 -20.43 9.93
N ILE A 51 9.02 -19.39 10.47
CA ILE A 51 7.57 -19.18 10.28
C ILE A 51 7.27 -18.77 8.84
N ARG A 52 8.13 -17.91 8.24
CA ARG A 52 7.91 -17.42 6.87
C ARG A 52 7.79 -18.55 5.85
N PRO A 53 8.71 -19.52 5.76
CA PRO A 53 8.60 -20.65 4.83
C PRO A 53 7.31 -21.43 5.00
N ILE A 54 6.88 -21.70 6.25
CA ILE A 54 5.65 -22.42 6.53
C ILE A 54 4.42 -21.68 6.00
N LEU A 55 4.36 -20.35 6.17
CA LEU A 55 3.28 -19.53 5.64
C LEU A 55 3.29 -19.52 4.11
N GLU A 56 4.45 -19.36 3.49
CA GLU A 56 4.62 -19.33 2.03
C GLU A 56 4.27 -20.69 1.40
N GLU A 57 4.66 -21.80 2.01
CA GLU A 57 4.23 -23.14 1.60
C GLU A 57 2.71 -23.34 1.64
N ASN A 58 2.02 -22.60 2.52
CA ASN A 58 0.55 -22.58 2.60
C ASN A 58 -0.08 -21.48 1.72
N GLY A 59 0.71 -20.84 0.85
CA GLY A 59 0.24 -19.82 -0.09
C GLY A 59 0.02 -18.45 0.52
N PHE A 60 0.49 -18.21 1.76
CA PHE A 60 0.43 -16.89 2.40
C PHE A 60 1.78 -16.18 2.27
N HIS A 61 1.82 -15.19 1.38
CA HIS A 61 2.99 -14.34 1.17
C HIS A 61 2.75 -12.98 1.80
N TYR A 62 3.72 -12.46 2.54
CA TYR A 62 3.57 -11.17 3.19
C TYR A 62 4.86 -10.36 3.19
N ASN A 63 4.70 -9.05 3.25
CA ASN A 63 5.76 -8.09 3.51
C ASN A 63 5.33 -7.18 4.65
N LEU A 64 6.16 -7.09 5.69
CA LEU A 64 6.01 -6.15 6.79
C LEU A 64 7.14 -5.12 6.68
N GLY A 65 6.80 -3.91 6.30
CA GLY A 65 7.72 -2.81 6.12
C GLY A 65 7.60 -1.78 7.25
N TYR A 66 8.74 -1.25 7.68
CA TYR A 66 8.83 -0.06 8.51
C TYR A 66 9.63 1.00 7.77
N LEU A 67 9.09 2.20 7.73
CA LEU A 67 9.73 3.36 7.12
C LEU A 67 9.58 4.53 8.06
N ASN A 68 10.65 5.30 8.26
CA ASN A 68 10.59 6.59 8.95
C ASN A 68 11.30 7.67 8.14
N GLU A 69 10.86 8.88 8.34
CA GLU A 69 11.46 10.06 7.74
C GLU A 69 11.56 11.16 8.79
N MET A 70 12.65 11.90 8.75
CA MET A 70 12.89 13.03 9.61
C MET A 70 13.34 14.23 8.78
N ALA A 71 12.84 15.41 9.12
CA ALA A 71 13.29 16.66 8.53
C ALA A 71 13.45 17.71 9.60
N TYR A 72 14.55 18.45 9.54
CA TYR A 72 14.84 19.54 10.45
C TYR A 72 15.02 20.86 9.69
N ASN A 73 14.29 21.89 10.11
CA ASN A 73 14.52 23.23 9.60
C ASN A 73 15.67 23.90 10.36
N ALA A 74 16.82 24.01 9.74
CA ALA A 74 17.98 24.71 10.30
C ALA A 74 17.81 26.23 10.30
N GLY A 75 16.99 26.78 9.41
CA GLY A 75 16.67 28.21 9.32
C GLY A 75 15.87 28.53 8.08
N GLY A 76 15.22 29.70 8.09
CA GLY A 76 14.34 30.15 7.00
C GLY A 76 12.92 29.64 7.15
N GLY A 77 12.13 29.79 6.08
CA GLY A 77 10.70 29.52 6.09
C GLY A 77 9.87 30.75 6.52
N TYR A 78 8.56 30.66 6.40
CA TYR A 78 7.65 31.78 6.67
C TYR A 78 7.69 32.26 8.12
N ASN A 79 7.69 31.33 9.07
CA ASN A 79 7.71 31.64 10.50
C ASN A 79 9.09 31.40 11.17
N HIS A 80 10.10 31.02 10.41
CA HIS A 80 11.46 30.73 10.89
C HIS A 80 11.52 29.68 12.03
N ASP A 81 10.54 28.81 12.10
CA ASP A 81 10.44 27.81 13.15
C ASP A 81 11.53 26.73 12.99
N LYS A 82 12.37 26.57 14.02
CA LYS A 82 13.38 25.52 14.10
C LYS A 82 12.78 24.29 14.74
N HIS A 83 12.31 23.40 13.93
CA HIS A 83 11.58 22.20 14.36
C HIS A 83 12.12 20.95 13.69
N LEU A 84 12.17 19.84 14.44
CA LEU A 84 12.38 18.51 13.92
C LEU A 84 11.01 17.84 13.71
N ALA A 85 10.66 17.59 12.48
CA ALA A 85 9.49 16.78 12.15
C ALA A 85 9.87 15.31 12.01
N TYR A 86 9.02 14.44 12.49
CA TYR A 86 9.17 13.00 12.42
C TYR A 86 7.87 12.34 11.96
N ILE A 87 8.01 11.40 11.06
CA ILE A 87 6.90 10.54 10.63
C ILE A 87 7.40 9.11 10.51
N ASP A 88 6.52 8.16 10.81
CA ASP A 88 6.78 6.75 10.57
C ASP A 88 5.56 6.00 10.02
N GLN A 89 5.85 4.86 9.46
CA GLN A 89 4.85 3.98 8.88
C GLN A 89 5.25 2.53 9.09
N VAL A 90 4.30 1.73 9.57
CA VAL A 90 4.33 0.27 9.49
C VAL A 90 3.29 -0.16 8.46
N ALA A 91 3.68 -0.95 7.47
CA ALA A 91 2.80 -1.46 6.45
C ALA A 91 2.91 -2.98 6.34
N LEU A 92 1.80 -3.68 6.55
CA LEU A 92 1.65 -5.09 6.24
C LEU A 92 0.95 -5.24 4.91
N THR A 93 1.62 -5.84 3.93
CA THR A 93 1.02 -6.25 2.65
C THR A 93 1.04 -7.76 2.58
N PHE A 94 -0.05 -8.38 2.16
CA PHE A 94 -0.12 -9.83 2.03
C PHE A 94 -0.92 -10.27 0.82
N THR A 95 -0.61 -11.47 0.36
CA THR A 95 -1.36 -12.20 -0.65
C THR A 95 -1.58 -13.62 -0.15
N GLN A 96 -2.82 -14.09 -0.16
CA GLN A 96 -3.19 -15.47 0.12
C GLN A 96 -3.64 -16.12 -1.17
N ASP A 97 -2.98 -17.20 -1.55
CA ASP A 97 -3.44 -18.09 -2.61
C ASP A 97 -4.74 -18.78 -2.16
N LEU A 98 -5.80 -18.61 -2.95
CA LEU A 98 -7.10 -19.21 -2.68
C LEU A 98 -7.35 -20.47 -3.50
N GLU A 99 -6.57 -20.77 -4.51
CA GLU A 99 -6.73 -21.95 -5.36
C GLU A 99 -6.69 -23.23 -4.51
N ARG A 100 -5.76 -23.30 -3.57
CA ARG A 100 -5.62 -24.43 -2.66
C ARG A 100 -6.86 -24.68 -1.79
N TRP A 101 -7.59 -23.63 -1.45
CA TRP A 101 -8.73 -23.71 -0.52
C TRP A 101 -10.07 -23.81 -1.24
N THR A 102 -10.18 -23.19 -2.41
CA THR A 102 -11.45 -23.07 -3.13
C THR A 102 -11.48 -23.87 -4.42
N GLY A 103 -10.33 -24.33 -4.91
CA GLY A 103 -10.20 -24.95 -6.22
C GLY A 103 -10.38 -23.99 -7.40
N ILE A 104 -10.46 -22.67 -7.14
CA ILE A 104 -10.59 -21.66 -8.20
C ILE A 104 -9.18 -21.31 -8.70
N PRO A 105 -8.83 -21.66 -9.96
CA PRO A 105 -7.48 -21.42 -10.47
C PRO A 105 -7.10 -19.93 -10.47
N ASP A 106 -5.83 -19.66 -10.11
CA ASP A 106 -5.23 -18.32 -10.07
C ASP A 106 -6.03 -17.28 -9.25
N ALA A 107 -6.84 -17.74 -8.28
CA ALA A 107 -7.56 -16.88 -7.35
C ALA A 107 -6.72 -16.55 -6.13
N ARG A 108 -6.77 -15.30 -5.67
CA ARG A 108 -6.05 -14.83 -4.49
C ARG A 108 -6.78 -13.72 -3.75
N LEU A 109 -6.52 -13.62 -2.46
CA LEU A 109 -6.89 -12.49 -1.62
C LEU A 109 -5.65 -11.60 -1.44
N GLU A 110 -5.77 -10.33 -1.78
CA GLU A 110 -4.71 -9.33 -1.61
C GLU A 110 -5.12 -8.35 -0.52
N GLY A 111 -4.24 -8.07 0.44
CA GLY A 111 -4.54 -7.15 1.53
C GLY A 111 -3.37 -6.25 1.89
N ASN A 112 -3.71 -5.07 2.44
CA ASN A 112 -2.74 -4.13 2.97
C ASN A 112 -3.32 -3.40 4.18
N ILE A 113 -2.55 -3.38 5.25
CA ILE A 113 -2.88 -2.66 6.47
C ILE A 113 -1.71 -1.72 6.76
N VAL A 114 -2.02 -0.46 7.02
CA VAL A 114 -1.02 0.58 7.25
C VAL A 114 -1.31 1.29 8.56
N ASN A 115 -0.31 1.36 9.42
CA ASN A 115 -0.27 2.27 10.56
C ASN A 115 0.67 3.42 10.22
N ARG A 116 0.22 4.64 10.41
CA ARG A 116 1.04 5.85 10.29
C ARG A 116 1.00 6.62 11.58
N ASN A 117 2.18 7.14 11.97
CA ASN A 117 2.30 8.12 13.02
C ASN A 117 3.03 9.32 12.45
N HIS A 118 2.51 10.48 12.68
CA HIS A 118 3.18 11.70 12.27
C HIS A 118 2.89 12.81 13.27
N ASP A 119 3.88 13.61 13.43
CA ASP A 119 3.81 14.88 14.12
C ASP A 119 3.23 15.97 13.19
N ASP A 120 3.36 17.20 13.57
CA ASP A 120 3.03 18.32 12.70
C ASP A 120 3.93 18.34 11.47
N ASN A 121 3.31 18.52 10.30
CA ASN A 121 4.04 18.61 9.05
C ASN A 121 4.93 19.85 9.03
N LEU A 122 6.24 19.64 8.81
CA LEU A 122 7.22 20.70 8.83
C LEU A 122 6.91 21.77 7.77
N THR A 123 6.76 21.37 6.52
CA THR A 123 6.55 22.31 5.42
C THR A 123 5.21 23.01 5.49
N THR A 124 4.12 22.26 5.50
CA THR A 124 2.78 22.83 5.34
C THR A 124 2.28 23.59 6.56
N LYS A 125 2.72 23.21 7.75
CA LYS A 125 2.25 23.86 8.99
C LYS A 125 3.23 24.87 9.58
N ARG A 126 4.52 24.72 9.29
CA ARG A 126 5.54 25.50 9.98
C ARG A 126 6.37 26.41 9.08
N LEU A 127 6.67 25.98 7.84
CA LEU A 127 7.57 26.72 6.97
C LEU A 127 6.88 27.43 5.82
N GLN A 128 5.76 26.90 5.37
CA GLN A 128 5.03 27.43 4.25
C GLN A 128 4.24 28.69 4.64
N ASP A 129 4.22 29.66 3.77
CA ASP A 129 3.30 30.80 3.89
C ASP A 129 1.85 30.28 3.84
N PRO A 130 1.03 30.52 4.86
CA PRO A 130 -0.33 29.99 4.93
C PRO A 130 -1.26 30.53 3.82
N ARG A 131 -0.85 31.56 3.09
CA ARG A 131 -1.57 32.10 1.95
C ARG A 131 -1.29 31.36 0.66
N VAL A 132 -0.29 30.51 0.65
CA VAL A 132 0.12 29.73 -0.53
C VAL A 132 -0.38 28.30 -0.38
N SER A 133 -1.06 27.82 -1.39
CA SER A 133 -1.60 26.46 -1.42
C SER A 133 -0.67 25.47 -2.14
N PHE A 134 0.63 25.54 -1.91
CA PHE A 134 1.55 24.50 -2.34
C PHE A 134 1.61 23.43 -1.24
N ASN A 135 0.95 22.33 -1.47
CA ASN A 135 1.07 21.19 -0.58
C ASN A 135 2.27 20.35 -1.02
N ASP A 136 3.00 19.85 -0.03
CA ASP A 136 3.82 18.66 -0.17
C ASP A 136 5.09 18.83 -1.01
N LEU A 137 5.84 19.87 -0.76
CA LEU A 137 7.18 20.05 -1.36
C LEU A 137 8.27 19.31 -0.58
N SER A 138 7.99 18.79 0.62
CA SER A 138 8.90 17.98 1.40
C SER A 138 8.21 16.75 1.97
N GLN A 139 9.00 15.83 2.45
CA GLN A 139 8.65 14.43 2.69
C GLN A 139 7.64 14.16 3.82
N GLU A 140 7.45 15.05 4.73
CA GLU A 140 6.83 14.76 6.04
C GLU A 140 5.29 14.75 6.03
N SER A 141 4.68 14.75 4.87
CA SER A 141 3.21 14.77 4.76
C SER A 141 2.66 13.52 4.11
N TRP A 142 2.50 12.46 4.88
CA TRP A 142 1.82 11.26 4.40
C TRP A 142 0.31 11.33 4.63
N GLY A 143 -0.47 11.15 3.59
CA GLY A 143 -1.94 11.17 3.65
C GLY A 143 -2.53 10.08 4.54
N GLY A 144 -3.81 10.21 4.84
CA GLY A 144 -4.59 9.20 5.58
C GLY A 144 -4.61 9.37 7.10
N GLY A 145 -3.86 10.30 7.65
CA GLY A 145 -3.83 10.62 9.08
C GLY A 145 -3.04 9.63 9.94
N SER A 146 -2.79 10.02 11.18
CA SER A 146 -2.04 9.27 12.19
C SER A 146 -2.93 8.20 12.83
N ILE A 147 -3.15 7.11 12.12
CA ILE A 147 -4.01 5.98 12.54
C ILE A 147 -3.62 4.70 11.79
N THR A 148 -4.19 3.58 12.25
CA THR A 148 -4.16 2.33 11.51
C THR A 148 -5.36 2.25 10.56
N ARG A 149 -5.10 1.95 9.28
CA ARG A 149 -6.11 1.86 8.21
C ARG A 149 -5.97 0.56 7.42
N LEU A 150 -7.10 0.12 6.86
CA LEU A 150 -7.10 -0.77 5.72
C LEU A 150 -6.65 0.02 4.49
N GLY A 151 -5.58 -0.41 3.83
CA GLY A 151 -5.12 0.18 2.57
C GLY A 151 -5.90 -0.39 1.38
N TRP A 152 -6.03 -1.71 1.33
CA TRP A 152 -6.92 -2.45 0.42
C TRP A 152 -7.20 -3.84 0.97
N LEU A 153 -8.30 -4.43 0.51
CA LEU A 153 -8.62 -5.84 0.63
C LEU A 153 -9.42 -6.25 -0.60
N THR A 154 -8.80 -7.00 -1.50
CA THR A 154 -9.36 -7.35 -2.79
C THR A 154 -9.29 -8.85 -3.03
N PHE A 155 -10.35 -9.41 -3.60
CA PHE A 155 -10.27 -10.67 -4.33
C PHE A 155 -9.69 -10.37 -5.72
N ALA A 156 -8.72 -11.17 -6.14
CA ALA A 156 -8.15 -11.09 -7.47
C ALA A 156 -8.15 -12.46 -8.12
N ARG A 157 -8.35 -12.49 -9.43
CA ARG A 157 -8.23 -13.69 -10.24
C ARG A 157 -7.56 -13.37 -11.58
N SER A 158 -6.67 -14.26 -12.00
CA SER A 158 -6.04 -14.15 -13.31
C SER A 158 -6.59 -15.18 -14.29
N PHE A 159 -6.59 -14.82 -15.57
CA PHE A 159 -7.09 -15.61 -16.69
C PHE A 159 -6.13 -15.48 -17.86
N ASP A 160 -6.31 -16.30 -18.91
CA ASP A 160 -5.54 -16.22 -20.15
C ASP A 160 -4.03 -16.25 -19.89
N ASP A 161 -3.55 -17.31 -19.25
CA ASP A 161 -2.16 -17.47 -18.84
C ASP A 161 -1.62 -16.26 -18.06
N ARG A 162 -2.45 -15.72 -17.17
CA ARG A 162 -2.17 -14.52 -16.34
C ARG A 162 -1.99 -13.23 -17.14
N ARG A 163 -2.49 -13.18 -18.35
CA ARG A 163 -2.52 -11.94 -19.14
C ARG A 163 -3.63 -11.00 -18.70
N LEU A 164 -4.77 -11.54 -18.28
CA LEU A 164 -5.89 -10.77 -17.75
C LEU A 164 -5.97 -10.95 -16.24
N THR A 165 -5.92 -9.88 -15.48
CA THR A 165 -6.16 -9.87 -14.03
C THR A 165 -7.40 -9.04 -13.72
N TRP A 166 -8.34 -9.66 -13.02
CA TRP A 166 -9.50 -9.00 -12.44
C TRP A 166 -9.34 -8.86 -10.94
N ARG A 167 -9.67 -7.67 -10.42
CA ARG A 167 -9.73 -7.39 -8.98
C ARG A 167 -11.07 -6.80 -8.61
N ILE A 168 -11.56 -7.12 -7.42
CA ILE A 168 -12.79 -6.54 -6.84
C ILE A 168 -12.65 -6.45 -5.32
N GLY A 169 -13.13 -5.36 -4.72
CA GLY A 169 -13.14 -5.16 -3.26
C GLY A 169 -12.84 -3.75 -2.84
N MET A 170 -12.28 -3.61 -1.64
CA MET A 170 -11.74 -2.36 -1.13
C MET A 170 -10.39 -2.09 -1.75
N MET A 171 -10.26 -1.03 -2.51
CA MET A 171 -9.04 -0.71 -3.24
C MET A 171 -8.75 0.78 -3.31
N ASN A 172 -7.57 1.12 -3.76
CA ASN A 172 -7.19 2.48 -4.12
C ASN A 172 -6.53 2.49 -5.50
N LYS A 173 -6.25 3.66 -6.04
CA LYS A 173 -5.75 3.76 -7.41
C LYS A 173 -4.42 3.07 -7.64
N VAL A 174 -3.47 3.17 -6.71
CA VAL A 174 -2.11 2.65 -6.92
C VAL A 174 -2.01 1.13 -6.92
N GLN A 175 -3.08 0.43 -6.55
CA GLN A 175 -3.12 -1.03 -6.67
C GLN A 175 -3.15 -1.48 -8.15
N THR A 176 -3.68 -0.65 -9.04
CA THR A 176 -3.79 -0.96 -10.47
C THR A 176 -3.26 0.17 -11.36
N PHE A 177 -3.56 1.42 -11.04
CA PHE A 177 -3.30 2.59 -11.87
C PHE A 177 -2.19 3.46 -11.29
N ASP A 178 -1.63 4.35 -12.14
CA ASP A 178 -0.70 5.40 -11.71
C ASP A 178 0.50 4.84 -10.93
N GLN A 179 0.99 3.69 -11.37
CA GLN A 179 2.14 2.99 -10.77
C GLN A 179 3.44 3.50 -11.38
N ILE A 180 3.65 4.81 -11.29
CA ILE A 180 4.86 5.46 -11.77
C ILE A 180 5.93 5.46 -10.70
N ILE A 181 7.15 5.31 -11.14
CA ILE A 181 8.46 5.53 -10.51
C ILE A 181 8.51 5.38 -8.98
N PRO A 182 9.48 4.65 -8.47
CA PRO A 182 9.69 4.46 -7.05
C PRO A 182 9.81 5.80 -6.32
N CYS A 183 9.31 5.85 -5.07
CA CYS A 183 9.46 6.98 -4.17
C CYS A 183 10.88 7.00 -3.58
N ASP A 184 11.90 7.08 -4.44
CA ASP A 184 13.30 7.08 -4.04
C ASP A 184 13.75 8.41 -3.44
N PHE A 185 12.92 9.44 -3.62
CA PHE A 185 13.16 10.79 -3.12
C PHE A 185 12.10 11.16 -2.10
N GLN A 186 12.51 11.91 -1.10
CA GLN A 186 11.61 12.44 -0.07
C GLN A 186 10.64 13.53 -0.58
N LEU A 187 10.62 13.82 -1.86
CA LEU A 187 9.71 14.78 -2.45
C LEU A 187 8.43 14.08 -2.88
N LEU A 188 7.33 14.40 -2.22
CA LEU A 188 6.01 13.84 -2.52
C LEU A 188 5.58 14.00 -3.98
N THR A 189 6.03 15.06 -4.65
CA THR A 189 5.77 15.31 -6.07
C THR A 189 6.39 14.28 -6.99
N GLN A 190 7.33 13.47 -6.50
CA GLN A 190 8.04 12.46 -7.27
C GLN A 190 7.64 11.03 -6.90
N CYS A 191 6.75 10.89 -5.91
CA CYS A 191 6.15 9.60 -5.59
C CYS A 191 5.00 9.26 -6.54
N GLY A 192 4.87 8.00 -6.90
CA GLY A 192 3.74 7.49 -7.66
C GLY A 192 2.39 7.83 -7.04
N GLY A 193 1.34 7.81 -7.83
CA GLY A 193 0.00 8.08 -7.36
C GLY A 193 -0.38 9.56 -7.25
N LYS A 194 0.38 10.46 -7.84
CA LYS A 194 0.14 11.91 -7.78
C LYS A 194 -0.49 12.52 -9.03
N SER A 195 -0.66 11.75 -10.08
CA SER A 195 -1.17 12.25 -11.36
C SER A 195 -2.62 12.73 -11.31
N ALA A 196 -3.41 12.30 -10.33
CA ALA A 196 -4.80 12.69 -10.18
C ALA A 196 -5.12 13.16 -8.77
N ASN A 197 -6.09 14.09 -8.67
CA ASN A 197 -6.54 14.65 -7.41
C ASN A 197 -7.11 13.57 -6.48
N SER A 198 -6.56 13.46 -5.28
CA SER A 198 -6.98 12.50 -4.26
C SER A 198 -8.39 12.73 -3.70
N LEU A 199 -9.02 13.87 -3.96
CA LEU A 199 -10.42 14.12 -3.61
C LEU A 199 -11.38 13.35 -4.51
N THR A 200 -10.98 13.10 -5.74
CA THR A 200 -11.78 12.36 -6.72
C THR A 200 -11.32 10.92 -6.90
N TRP A 201 -10.06 10.66 -6.66
CA TRP A 201 -9.46 9.34 -6.84
C TRP A 201 -8.47 9.04 -5.72
N ASN A 202 -8.90 8.25 -4.76
CA ASN A 202 -8.14 8.00 -3.54
C ASN A 202 -6.82 7.27 -3.82
N ASN A 203 -5.76 7.86 -3.28
CA ASN A 203 -4.43 7.28 -3.28
C ASN A 203 -4.24 6.31 -2.10
N TRP A 204 -3.13 5.58 -2.11
CA TRP A 204 -2.69 4.79 -0.97
C TRP A 204 -2.57 5.68 0.27
N ASN A 205 -3.07 5.29 1.32
CA ASN A 205 -3.67 4.14 1.99
C ASN A 205 -5.18 4.26 2.20
N ILE A 206 -5.87 4.98 1.35
CA ILE A 206 -7.30 5.27 1.48
C ILE A 206 -8.04 4.40 0.49
N HIS A 207 -8.88 3.51 1.00
CA HIS A 207 -9.65 2.58 0.19
C HIS A 207 -11.08 3.04 -0.06
N THR A 208 -11.62 2.60 -1.17
CA THR A 208 -13.04 2.66 -1.55
C THR A 208 -13.42 1.39 -2.30
N TRP A 209 -14.70 1.14 -2.50
CA TRP A 209 -15.13 0.02 -3.34
C TRP A 209 -14.70 0.21 -4.78
N GLY A 210 -14.30 -0.88 -5.43
CA GLY A 210 -13.96 -0.85 -6.83
C GLY A 210 -13.80 -2.22 -7.45
N THR A 211 -13.73 -2.22 -8.78
CA THR A 211 -13.33 -3.36 -9.58
C THR A 211 -12.44 -2.89 -10.72
N THR A 212 -11.42 -3.67 -11.03
CA THR A 212 -10.44 -3.32 -12.08
C THR A 212 -10.12 -4.52 -12.95
N LEU A 213 -9.80 -4.23 -14.20
CA LEU A 213 -9.26 -5.17 -15.18
C LEU A 213 -7.91 -4.65 -15.67
N GLU A 214 -6.93 -5.54 -15.71
CA GLU A 214 -5.59 -5.29 -16.23
C GLU A 214 -5.28 -6.35 -17.27
N TYR A 215 -5.02 -5.95 -18.52
CA TYR A 215 -4.72 -6.85 -19.62
C TYR A 215 -3.36 -6.56 -20.24
N LYS A 216 -2.45 -7.53 -20.16
CA LYS A 216 -1.13 -7.48 -20.81
C LYS A 216 -1.30 -7.78 -22.30
N LEU A 217 -1.41 -6.73 -23.10
CA LEU A 217 -1.57 -6.84 -24.56
C LEU A 217 -0.30 -7.39 -25.20
N THR A 218 0.85 -6.88 -24.76
CA THR A 218 2.20 -7.36 -25.15
C THR A 218 3.09 -7.39 -23.89
N PRO A 219 4.31 -7.92 -23.97
CA PRO A 219 5.26 -7.84 -22.85
C PRO A 219 5.58 -6.42 -22.37
N THR A 220 5.33 -5.41 -23.22
CA THR A 220 5.66 -4.01 -22.94
C THR A 220 4.45 -3.08 -22.90
N VAL A 221 3.25 -3.59 -23.18
CA VAL A 221 2.02 -2.77 -23.21
C VAL A 221 0.94 -3.45 -22.37
N THR A 222 0.42 -2.71 -21.40
CA THR A 222 -0.68 -3.15 -20.53
C THR A 222 -1.84 -2.16 -20.64
N LEU A 223 -3.04 -2.67 -20.85
CA LEU A 223 -4.28 -1.90 -20.82
C LEU A 223 -4.95 -2.10 -19.45
N LYS A 224 -5.43 -1.02 -18.85
CA LYS A 224 -6.09 -1.05 -17.55
C LYS A 224 -7.39 -0.28 -17.60
N GLY A 225 -8.40 -0.81 -16.94
CA GLY A 225 -9.70 -0.16 -16.82
C GLY A 225 -10.39 -0.53 -15.51
N GLY A 226 -11.34 0.28 -15.06
CA GLY A 226 -12.03 -0.01 -13.81
C GLY A 226 -13.27 0.82 -13.57
N VAL A 227 -13.94 0.46 -12.48
CA VAL A 227 -15.06 1.21 -11.89
C VAL A 227 -14.71 1.38 -10.41
N MET A 228 -14.60 2.60 -9.93
CA MET A 228 -14.23 2.89 -8.56
C MET A 228 -15.24 3.85 -7.91
N GLU A 229 -15.59 3.58 -6.67
CA GLU A 229 -16.42 4.49 -5.88
C GLU A 229 -15.68 5.83 -5.67
N GLN A 230 -16.39 6.92 -5.88
CA GLN A 230 -15.95 8.24 -5.54
C GLN A 230 -16.55 8.65 -4.20
N ASN A 231 -15.74 8.58 -3.14
CA ASN A 231 -16.17 8.89 -1.79
C ASN A 231 -15.23 9.91 -1.11
N PRO A 232 -15.57 11.20 -1.10
CA PRO A 232 -14.77 12.24 -0.45
C PRO A 232 -14.57 12.02 1.07
N GLN A 233 -15.46 11.25 1.72
CA GLN A 233 -15.37 10.95 3.14
C GLN A 233 -14.41 9.77 3.44
N ALA A 234 -13.91 9.07 2.45
CA ALA A 234 -13.01 7.93 2.64
C ALA A 234 -11.72 8.29 3.40
N THR A 235 -11.29 9.56 3.33
CA THR A 235 -10.13 10.07 4.07
C THR A 235 -10.38 10.18 5.58
N ALA A 236 -11.63 10.28 6.01
CA ALA A 236 -11.97 10.46 7.43
C ALA A 236 -11.50 9.28 8.29
N ARG A 237 -11.14 9.57 9.55
CA ARG A 237 -10.74 8.53 10.52
C ARG A 237 -11.81 7.46 10.74
N SER A 238 -13.10 7.85 10.68
CA SER A 238 -14.23 6.92 10.80
C SER A 238 -14.31 5.91 9.65
N HIS A 239 -13.70 6.20 8.51
CA HIS A 239 -13.67 5.32 7.34
C HIS A 239 -12.41 4.45 7.26
N ALA A 240 -11.52 4.52 8.25
CA ALA A 240 -10.26 3.76 8.24
C ALA A 240 -10.45 2.24 8.03
N TRP A 241 -11.57 1.70 8.49
CA TRP A 241 -11.94 0.27 8.40
C TRP A 241 -13.38 0.11 7.89
N SER A 242 -13.97 1.14 7.32
CA SER A 242 -15.37 1.12 6.91
C SER A 242 -15.53 0.44 5.56
N TRP A 243 -16.56 -0.39 5.46
CA TRP A 243 -17.02 -1.03 4.21
C TRP A 243 -18.27 -0.30 3.68
N SER A 244 -18.68 0.77 4.36
CA SER A 244 -19.86 1.53 4.01
C SER A 244 -19.61 2.46 2.84
N THR A 245 -20.56 2.54 1.92
CA THR A 245 -20.61 3.53 0.84
C THR A 245 -21.18 4.89 1.28
N LYS A 246 -21.39 5.08 2.60
CA LYS A 246 -21.88 6.38 3.11
C LYS A 246 -20.92 7.50 2.73
N GLY A 247 -21.45 8.54 2.13
CA GLY A 247 -20.67 9.68 1.63
C GLY A 247 -20.25 9.54 0.16
N SER A 248 -20.55 8.42 -0.48
CA SER A 248 -20.33 8.25 -1.91
C SER A 248 -21.04 9.32 -2.74
N LYS A 249 -20.37 9.82 -3.76
CA LYS A 249 -20.88 10.86 -4.70
C LYS A 249 -21.06 10.32 -6.10
N GLY A 250 -20.69 9.07 -6.34
CA GLY A 250 -20.79 8.44 -7.64
C GLY A 250 -19.67 7.46 -7.91
N ILE A 251 -19.38 7.25 -9.16
CA ILE A 251 -18.33 6.36 -9.66
C ILE A 251 -17.34 7.11 -10.55
N LEU A 252 -16.10 6.64 -10.54
CA LEU A 252 -15.04 7.01 -11.46
C LEU A 252 -14.79 5.82 -12.39
N LEU A 253 -14.56 6.09 -13.67
CA LEU A 253 -14.25 5.10 -14.71
C LEU A 253 -12.81 5.34 -15.20
N PRO A 254 -11.77 4.90 -14.46
CA PRO A 254 -10.41 5.10 -14.87
C PRO A 254 -10.04 4.18 -16.04
N MET A 255 -9.23 4.70 -16.95
CA MET A 255 -8.57 3.96 -18.02
C MET A 255 -7.11 4.39 -18.12
N GLU A 256 -6.22 3.43 -18.32
CA GLU A 256 -4.78 3.67 -18.44
C GLU A 256 -4.17 2.74 -19.48
N ILE A 257 -3.23 3.26 -20.26
CA ILE A 257 -2.34 2.49 -21.10
C ILE A 257 -0.94 2.65 -20.52
N GLU A 258 -0.39 1.56 -19.99
CA GLU A 258 0.99 1.54 -19.50
C GLU A 258 1.91 0.95 -20.57
N THR A 259 3.00 1.65 -20.85
CA THR A 259 4.03 1.18 -21.78
C THR A 259 5.37 1.12 -21.06
N ARG A 260 6.09 0.01 -21.23
CA ARG A 260 7.46 -0.21 -20.71
C ARG A 260 8.40 -0.55 -21.84
N PRO A 261 8.76 0.40 -22.71
CA PRO A 261 9.58 0.11 -23.86
C PRO A 261 10.99 -0.34 -23.44
N LEU A 262 11.51 -1.35 -24.11
CA LEU A 262 12.93 -1.74 -24.00
C LEU A 262 13.73 -0.81 -24.92
N ILE A 263 14.60 0.00 -24.36
CA ILE A 263 15.51 0.85 -25.15
C ILE A 263 16.82 0.08 -25.34
N ASN A 264 17.06 -0.39 -26.57
CA ASN A 264 18.29 -1.07 -26.91
C ASN A 264 19.48 -0.11 -26.80
N GLY A 265 20.56 -0.56 -26.16
CA GLY A 265 21.83 0.17 -26.09
C GLY A 265 22.03 1.05 -24.86
N LEU A 266 21.06 1.14 -23.95
CA LEU A 266 21.29 1.72 -22.64
C LEU A 266 21.65 0.63 -21.62
N PRO A 267 22.80 0.73 -20.93
CA PRO A 267 23.09 -0.18 -19.82
C PRO A 267 22.15 0.18 -18.65
N GLY A 268 21.30 -0.74 -18.27
CA GLY A 268 20.44 -0.55 -17.10
C GLY A 268 19.02 -1.08 -17.27
N ALA A 269 18.23 -0.92 -16.23
CA ALA A 269 16.84 -1.35 -16.14
C ALA A 269 15.95 -0.69 -17.21
N PRO A 270 14.82 -1.29 -17.59
CA PRO A 270 13.90 -0.75 -18.58
C PRO A 270 13.45 0.66 -18.15
N VAL A 271 13.57 1.61 -19.05
CA VAL A 271 13.02 2.95 -18.84
C VAL A 271 11.51 2.86 -18.98
N VAL A 272 10.80 3.16 -17.93
CA VAL A 272 9.35 3.30 -17.95
C VAL A 272 9.05 4.70 -18.48
N LEU A 273 8.57 4.79 -19.70
CA LEU A 273 7.98 6.01 -20.24
C LEU A 273 6.46 5.90 -20.01
N ASN A 274 5.95 6.65 -19.06
CA ASN A 274 4.51 6.81 -18.87
C ASN A 274 4.07 7.92 -19.82
N GLY A 275 3.22 7.56 -20.78
CA GLY A 275 2.57 8.51 -21.68
C GLY A 275 1.22 8.95 -21.14
#